data_7ff2041c7fad44c557cf58f4b3a93d8f
#
_entry.id   7ff2041c7fad44c557cf58f4b3a93d8f
#
_cell.length_a   1.000
_cell.length_b   1.000
_cell.length_c   1.000
_cell.angle_alpha   90.00
_cell.angle_beta   90.00
_cell.angle_gamma   90.00
#
_symmetry.space_group_name_H-M   'P 1'
#
loop_
_entity.id
_entity.type
_entity.pdbx_description
1 polymer ?
#
loop_
_entity_poly.entity_id
_entity_poly.type
_entity_poly.pdbx_seq_one_letter_code
_entity_poly.pdbx_strand_id
1 'polypeptide(L)' 'MQNVVAIPTLIERLSDLEEHIMVRHEAAEAMGAIGDDSAKPILEEFLNDENIEVAESCEVALDLLNWCRTAEWEDTSW' A
#
# COMPACT_ATOMS: atom_id res chain seq x y z
N MET A 1 -6.57 12.96 12.19
CA MET A 1 -5.95 13.08 12.00
C MET A 1 -5.21 12.39 11.36
N GLN A 2 -4.77 12.31 10.81
CA GLN A 2 -4.24 11.73 10.22
C GLN A 2 -3.07 11.62 10.08
N ASN A 3 -2.52 11.03 9.83
CA ASN A 3 -1.44 10.61 9.85
C ASN A 3 -0.76 10.67 8.64
N VAL A 4 -0.63 11.70 8.06
CA VAL A 4 0.06 11.87 6.88
C VAL A 4 1.46 11.53 7.04
N VAL A 5 1.98 11.66 8.21
CA VAL A 5 3.30 11.32 8.44
C VAL A 5 3.57 9.95 8.19
N ALA A 6 2.59 9.17 8.13
CA ALA A 6 2.75 7.76 8.06
C ALA A 6 3.35 7.24 6.78
N ILE A 7 3.17 7.90 5.67
CA ILE A 7 3.65 7.36 4.40
C ILE A 7 5.16 7.10 4.38
N PRO A 8 6.02 8.04 4.72
CA PRO A 8 7.45 7.74 4.70
C PRO A 8 7.82 6.63 5.69
N THR A 9 7.17 6.62 6.85
CA THR A 9 7.45 5.59 7.85
C THR A 9 7.01 4.23 7.34
N LEU A 10 5.86 4.17 6.69
CA LEU A 10 5.36 2.92 6.15
C LEU A 10 6.26 2.40 5.03
N ILE A 11 6.76 3.29 4.20
CA ILE A 11 7.68 2.90 3.15
C ILE A 11 8.94 2.30 3.77
N GLU A 12 9.43 2.91 4.83
CA GLU A 12 10.60 2.43 5.52
C GLU A 12 10.37 1.02 6.08
N ARG A 13 9.22 0.81 6.70
CA ARG A 13 8.91 -0.50 7.28
C ARG A 13 8.76 -1.56 6.21
N LEU A 14 8.11 -1.24 5.12
CA LEU A 14 7.93 -2.22 4.06
C LEU A 14 9.25 -2.56 3.40
N SER A 15 10.12 -1.56 3.25
CA SER A 15 11.39 -1.75 2.57
C SER A 15 12.44 -2.46 3.41
N ASP A 16 12.21 -2.55 4.70
CA ASP A 16 13.19 -3.17 5.60
C ASP A 16 13.02 -4.69 5.56
N LEU A 17 13.91 -5.34 4.86
CA LEU A 17 13.83 -6.79 4.68
C LEU A 17 14.06 -7.56 5.97
N GLU A 18 14.57 -6.88 6.98
CA GLU A 18 14.79 -7.54 8.27
C GLU A 18 13.59 -7.38 9.18
N GLU A 19 12.63 -6.57 8.77
CA GLU A 19 11.47 -6.33 9.62
C GLU A 19 10.56 -7.55 9.60
N HIS A 20 9.81 -7.71 10.66
CA HIS A 20 8.90 -8.84 10.78
C HIS A 20 7.87 -8.80 9.66
N ILE A 21 7.53 -9.95 9.14
CA ILE A 21 6.59 -10.09 8.04
C ILE A 21 5.26 -9.39 8.32
N MET A 22 4.74 -9.57 9.52
CA MET A 22 3.46 -8.94 9.87
C MET A 22 3.55 -7.42 9.81
N VAL A 23 4.69 -6.86 10.21
CA VAL A 23 4.86 -5.42 10.19
C VAL A 23 4.92 -4.95 8.74
N ARG A 24 5.60 -5.68 7.89
CA ARG A 24 5.71 -5.34 6.47
C ARG A 24 4.34 -5.45 5.80
N HIS A 25 3.60 -6.49 6.13
CA HIS A 25 2.26 -6.71 5.61
C HIS A 25 1.34 -5.55 6.00
N GLU A 26 1.38 -5.16 7.28
CA GLU A 26 0.53 -4.08 7.75
C GLU A 26 0.92 -2.74 7.14
N ALA A 27 2.21 -2.55 6.89
CA ALA A 27 2.65 -1.31 6.26
C ALA A 27 2.07 -1.20 4.85
N ALA A 28 2.07 -2.29 4.10
CA ALA A 28 1.50 -2.29 2.76
C ALA A 28 0.00 -2.02 2.81
N GLU A 29 -0.69 -2.68 3.73
CA GLU A 29 -2.13 -2.49 3.88
C GLU A 29 -2.46 -1.05 4.23
N ALA A 30 -1.69 -0.47 5.14
CA ALA A 30 -1.95 0.90 5.56
C ALA A 30 -1.75 1.87 4.41
N MET A 31 -0.76 1.62 3.58
CA MET A 31 -0.53 2.50 2.44
C MET A 31 -1.68 2.44 1.46
N GLY A 32 -2.23 1.24 1.26
CA GLY A 32 -3.41 1.11 0.41
C GLY A 32 -4.61 1.83 0.99
N ALA A 33 -4.78 1.73 2.31
CA ALA A 33 -5.91 2.36 2.97
C ALA A 33 -5.83 3.87 2.97
N ILE A 34 -4.62 4.41 3.08
CA ILE A 34 -4.43 5.86 3.05
C ILE A 34 -4.76 6.40 1.67
N GLY A 35 -4.48 5.61 0.65
CA GLY A 35 -4.88 6.00 -0.70
C GLY A 35 -4.02 7.07 -1.34
N ASP A 36 -2.79 7.21 -0.88
CA ASP A 36 -1.91 8.23 -1.43
C ASP A 36 -1.10 7.63 -2.57
N ASP A 37 -1.17 8.24 -3.75
CA ASP A 37 -0.47 7.76 -4.93
C ASP A 37 1.03 7.68 -4.74
N SER A 38 1.58 8.41 -3.79
CA SER A 38 3.00 8.37 -3.56
C SER A 38 3.47 6.99 -3.12
N ALA A 39 2.56 6.16 -2.65
CA ALA A 39 2.91 4.80 -2.24
C ALA A 39 2.97 3.83 -3.41
N LYS A 40 2.42 4.23 -4.57
CA LYS A 40 2.30 3.32 -5.69
C LYS A 40 3.62 2.71 -6.14
N PRO A 41 4.67 3.52 -6.37
CA PRO A 41 5.92 2.94 -6.85
C PRO A 41 6.52 1.92 -5.88
N ILE A 42 6.41 2.19 -4.59
CA ILE A 42 7.00 1.29 -3.62
C ILE A 42 6.19 -0.01 -3.53
N LEU A 43 4.88 0.09 -3.64
CA LEU A 43 4.06 -1.11 -3.63
C LEU A 43 4.33 -1.95 -4.86
N GLU A 44 4.56 -1.31 -6.00
CA GLU A 44 4.86 -2.03 -7.22
C GLU A 44 6.20 -2.74 -7.12
N GLU A 45 7.14 -2.12 -6.44
CA GLU A 45 8.45 -2.71 -6.28
C GLU A 45 8.38 -4.01 -5.50
N PHE A 46 7.53 -4.06 -4.48
CA PHE A 46 7.45 -5.23 -3.63
C PHE A 46 6.40 -6.24 -4.03
N LEU A 47 5.81 -6.08 -5.22
CA LEU A 47 4.92 -7.10 -5.76
C LEU A 47 5.65 -8.42 -5.95
N ASN A 48 6.96 -8.35 -6.14
CA ASN A 48 7.76 -9.55 -6.35
C ASN A 48 8.58 -9.92 -5.12
N ASP A 49 8.14 -9.50 -3.97
CA ASP A 49 8.86 -9.81 -2.74
C ASP A 49 8.95 -11.33 -2.55
N GLU A 50 10.03 -11.81 -1.98
CA GLU A 50 10.20 -13.22 -1.73
C GLU A 50 9.14 -13.76 -0.82
N ASN A 51 8.66 -12.95 0.09
CA ASN A 51 7.63 -13.36 1.00
C ASN A 51 6.27 -13.17 0.35
N ILE A 52 5.57 -14.25 0.16
CA ILE A 52 4.30 -14.21 -0.53
C ILE A 52 3.24 -13.37 0.15
N GLU A 53 3.28 -13.32 1.47
CA GLU A 53 2.30 -12.51 2.19
C GLU A 53 2.53 -11.03 1.94
N VAL A 54 3.79 -10.62 1.84
CA VAL A 54 4.11 -9.24 1.56
C VAL A 54 3.73 -8.92 0.12
N ALA A 55 4.04 -9.81 -0.80
CA ALA A 55 3.72 -9.60 -2.20
C ALA A 55 2.21 -9.47 -2.40
N GLU A 56 1.45 -10.32 -1.74
CA GLU A 56 -0.01 -10.27 -1.86
C GLU A 56 -0.57 -9.01 -1.23
N SER A 57 0.01 -8.58 -0.12
CA SER A 57 -0.44 -7.35 0.52
C SER A 57 -0.23 -6.15 -0.39
N CYS A 58 0.88 -6.13 -1.11
CA CYS A 58 1.15 -5.05 -2.04
C CYS A 58 0.17 -5.08 -3.20
N GLU A 59 -0.18 -6.27 -3.66
CA GLU A 59 -1.13 -6.40 -4.75
C GLU A 59 -2.50 -5.87 -4.33
N VAL A 60 -2.94 -6.26 -3.14
CA VAL A 60 -4.23 -5.82 -2.64
C VAL A 60 -4.22 -4.31 -2.43
N ALA A 61 -3.10 -3.78 -1.91
CA ALA A 61 -3.00 -2.35 -1.68
C ALA A 61 -3.08 -1.57 -2.99
N LEU A 62 -2.43 -2.07 -4.04
CA LEU A 62 -2.47 -1.43 -5.34
C LEU A 62 -3.88 -1.48 -5.93
N ASP A 63 -4.56 -2.59 -5.75
CA ASP A 63 -5.93 -2.72 -6.22
C ASP A 63 -6.82 -1.71 -5.51
N LEU A 64 -6.61 -1.55 -4.21
CA LEU A 64 -7.40 -0.62 -3.43
C LEU A 64 -7.16 0.82 -3.90
N LEU A 65 -5.92 1.17 -4.19
CA LEU A 65 -5.61 2.48 -4.70
C LEU A 65 -6.31 2.73 -6.03
N ASN A 66 -6.26 1.76 -6.91
CA ASN A 66 -6.89 1.88 -8.20
C ASN A 66 -8.40 1.93 -8.07
N TRP A 67 -8.95 1.13 -7.17
CA TRP A 67 -10.39 1.09 -6.98
C TRP A 67 -10.90 2.43 -6.47
N CYS A 68 -10.19 3.04 -5.55
CA CYS A 68 -10.60 4.32 -5.01
C CYS A 68 -10.68 5.38 -6.09
N ARG A 69 -9.72 5.39 -7.01
CA ARG A 69 -9.74 6.35 -8.08
C ARG A 69 -10.90 6.10 -9.02
N THR A 70 -11.09 4.84 -9.37
CA THR A 70 -12.16 4.48 -10.29
C THR A 70 -13.52 4.76 -9.68
N ALA A 71 -13.65 4.47 -8.40
CA ALA A 71 -14.90 4.67 -7.72
C ALA A 71 -15.31 6.15 -7.70
N GLU A 72 -14.31 7.02 -7.57
CA GLU A 72 -14.57 8.43 -7.59
C GLU A 72 -15.21 8.85 -8.90
N TRP A 73 -14.71 8.31 -9.99
CA TRP A 73 -15.24 8.64 -11.28
C TRP A 73 -16.63 8.08 -11.47
N GLU A 74 -16.84 6.85 -11.03
CA GLU A 74 -18.12 6.22 -11.22
C GLU A 74 -19.20 6.84 -10.34
N ASP A 75 -18.77 7.33 -9.18
CA ASP A 75 -19.70 7.95 -8.29
C ASP A 75 -20.39 9.12 -8.92
N THR A 76 -19.71 9.82 -9.77
CA THR A 76 -20.28 10.98 -10.39
C THR A 76 -21.22 10.63 -11.52
N SER A 77 -21.25 9.40 -11.94
CA SER A 77 -22.10 9.03 -13.04
C SER A 77 -23.49 8.62 -12.58
N TRP A 78 -23.70 8.53 -11.31
CA TRP A 78 -25.03 8.23 -10.81
C TRP A 78 -25.96 9.41 -10.93
#